data_bf3d67a77774edece79b753151ac1f2e
#
_entry.id   bf3d67a77774edece79b753151ac1f2e
#
_cell.length_a   1.000
_cell.length_b   1.000
_cell.length_c   1.000
_cell.angle_alpha   90.00
_cell.angle_beta   90.00
_cell.angle_gamma   90.00
#
_symmetry.space_group_name_H-M   'P 1'
#
loop_
_entity.id
_entity.type
_entity.pdbx_description
1 polymer ?
#
loop_
_entity_poly.entity_id
_entity_poly.type
_entity_poly.pdbx_seq_one_letter_code
_entity_poly.pdbx_strand_id
1 'polypeptide(L)'
;ALPIYIGCGAAALTIRCAKAFPKAKLVGMDYWGAEWNYAKEQCEANAKAEGVADRITFHKGDAAHLEDPDETFDATVSNFVFHEVRSAKDKRDVVREALRIVKKGGAFSFQDMFSQKALYGDMEEFVEELKKEGITEIHYIGNLEKKLDFIPGYAAAPWMISGMGILYGRK
;
A
#
# COMPACT_ATOMS: atom_id res chain seq x y z
N ALA A 1 9.01 -9.65 -12.66
CA ALA A 1 8.24 -9.46 -11.41
C ALA A 1 6.86 -8.88 -11.72
N LEU A 2 5.89 -9.24 -10.92
CA LEU A 2 4.52 -8.74 -10.97
C LEU A 2 4.16 -8.12 -9.61
N PRO A 3 4.53 -6.85 -9.37
CA PRO A 3 4.08 -6.14 -8.18
C PRO A 3 2.68 -5.55 -8.38
N ILE A 4 1.92 -5.45 -7.25
CA ILE A 4 0.67 -4.71 -7.19
C ILE A 4 0.80 -3.48 -6.29
N TYR A 5 0.18 -2.38 -6.69
CA TYR A 5 -0.01 -1.18 -5.90
C TYR A 5 -1.47 -1.08 -5.47
N ILE A 6 -1.74 -1.24 -4.17
CA ILE A 6 -3.07 -1.13 -3.57
C ILE A 6 -3.32 0.34 -3.21
N GLY A 7 -4.42 0.91 -3.74
CA GLY A 7 -4.74 2.32 -3.59
C GLY A 7 -3.87 3.22 -4.46
N CYS A 8 -3.81 2.93 -5.76
CA CYS A 8 -2.90 3.59 -6.67
C CYS A 8 -3.29 5.06 -7.01
N GLY A 9 -4.49 5.52 -6.64
CA GLY A 9 -4.98 6.87 -6.89
C GLY A 9 -4.94 7.24 -8.37
N ALA A 10 -4.16 8.24 -8.72
CA ALA A 10 -3.90 8.67 -10.11
C ALA A 10 -2.67 7.98 -10.74
N ALA A 11 -2.17 6.89 -10.15
CA ALA A 11 -1.05 6.05 -10.58
C ALA A 11 0.36 6.68 -10.47
N ALA A 12 0.55 7.77 -9.75
CA ALA A 12 1.84 8.45 -9.70
C ALA A 12 2.99 7.54 -9.24
N LEU A 13 2.82 6.81 -8.14
CA LEU A 13 3.85 5.89 -7.63
C LEU A 13 3.95 4.61 -8.48
N THR A 14 2.84 4.09 -9.00
CA THR A 14 2.84 2.94 -9.91
C THR A 14 3.68 3.23 -11.16
N ILE A 15 3.52 4.42 -11.74
CA ILE A 15 4.31 4.89 -12.89
C ILE A 15 5.79 5.03 -12.54
N ARG A 16 6.11 5.60 -11.37
CA ARG A 16 7.50 5.69 -10.90
C ARG A 16 8.14 4.32 -10.73
N CYS A 17 7.42 3.36 -10.16
CA CYS A 17 7.87 1.98 -10.05
C CYS A 17 8.10 1.35 -11.43
N ALA A 18 7.19 1.55 -12.39
CA ALA A 18 7.34 1.05 -13.75
C ALA A 18 8.59 1.61 -14.45
N LYS A 19 8.93 2.88 -14.22
CA LYS A 19 10.15 3.50 -14.74
C LYS A 19 11.42 2.97 -14.06
N ALA A 20 11.36 2.79 -12.74
CA ALA A 20 12.50 2.28 -11.96
C ALA A 20 12.80 0.80 -12.26
N PHE A 21 11.77 0.01 -12.61
CA PHE A 21 11.87 -1.42 -12.87
C PHE A 21 11.38 -1.79 -14.27
N PRO A 22 12.16 -1.53 -15.33
CA PRO A 22 11.70 -1.64 -16.73
C PRO A 22 11.32 -3.06 -17.17
N LYS A 23 11.70 -4.10 -16.41
CA LYS A 23 11.34 -5.50 -16.68
C LYS A 23 10.10 -5.97 -15.89
N ALA A 24 9.55 -5.13 -15.01
CA ALA A 24 8.37 -5.49 -14.25
C ALA A 24 7.09 -5.19 -15.04
N LYS A 25 6.09 -6.06 -14.87
CA LYS A 25 4.69 -5.76 -15.21
C LYS A 25 3.97 -5.44 -13.91
N LEU A 26 3.28 -4.33 -13.86
CA LEU A 26 2.67 -3.82 -12.62
C LEU A 26 1.15 -3.89 -12.69
N VAL A 27 0.55 -4.03 -11.54
CA VAL A 27 -0.89 -3.86 -11.34
C VAL A 27 -1.11 -2.64 -10.45
N GLY A 28 -2.02 -1.76 -10.84
CA GLY A 28 -2.54 -0.68 -10.00
C GLY A 28 -4.00 -0.98 -9.67
N MET A 29 -4.35 -1.03 -8.40
CA MET A 29 -5.72 -1.24 -7.96
C MET A 29 -6.15 -0.06 -7.09
N ASP A 30 -7.39 0.40 -7.27
CA ASP A 30 -8.01 1.41 -6.43
C ASP A 30 -9.53 1.21 -6.40
N TYR A 31 -10.17 1.79 -5.39
CA TYR A 31 -11.62 1.78 -5.27
C TYR A 31 -12.29 2.78 -6.24
N TRP A 32 -11.64 3.90 -6.53
CA TRP A 32 -12.15 5.03 -7.33
C TRP A 32 -13.60 5.36 -7.00
N GLY A 33 -13.86 5.60 -5.71
CA GLY A 33 -15.17 6.01 -5.22
C GLY A 33 -15.52 7.42 -5.71
N ALA A 34 -16.81 7.75 -5.67
CA ALA A 34 -17.30 9.05 -6.14
C ALA A 34 -16.75 10.26 -5.34
N GLU A 35 -16.24 10.01 -4.14
CA GLU A 35 -15.59 11.01 -3.28
C GLU A 35 -14.17 11.39 -3.71
N TRP A 36 -13.54 10.60 -4.57
CA TRP A 36 -12.19 10.84 -5.07
C TRP A 36 -12.22 11.37 -6.51
N ASN A 37 -11.41 12.38 -6.75
CA ASN A 37 -11.32 13.01 -8.08
C ASN A 37 -10.41 12.23 -9.05
N TYR A 38 -10.37 10.89 -8.89
CA TYR A 38 -9.57 9.98 -9.71
C TYR A 38 -10.47 8.95 -10.37
N ALA A 39 -10.03 8.47 -11.52
CA ALA A 39 -10.67 7.40 -12.24
C ALA A 39 -9.62 6.52 -12.90
N LYS A 40 -10.00 5.28 -13.24
CA LYS A 40 -9.15 4.33 -13.96
C LYS A 40 -8.61 4.93 -15.26
N GLU A 41 -9.46 5.64 -15.98
CA GLU A 41 -9.14 6.29 -17.26
C GLU A 41 -8.03 7.34 -17.09
N GLN A 42 -7.98 8.05 -15.97
CA GLN A 42 -6.91 8.97 -15.66
C GLN A 42 -5.58 8.25 -15.42
N CYS A 43 -5.61 7.12 -14.72
CA CYS A 43 -4.42 6.29 -14.53
C CYS A 43 -3.85 5.79 -15.86
N GLU A 44 -4.72 5.32 -16.75
CA GLU A 44 -4.35 4.85 -18.08
C GLU A 44 -3.78 5.99 -18.95
N ALA A 45 -4.40 7.17 -18.90
CA ALA A 45 -3.91 8.36 -19.60
C ALA A 45 -2.55 8.81 -19.08
N ASN A 46 -2.36 8.83 -17.75
CA ASN A 46 -1.09 9.18 -17.12
C ASN A 46 0.01 8.16 -17.48
N ALA A 47 -0.28 6.87 -17.42
CA ALA A 47 0.67 5.83 -17.81
C ALA A 47 1.07 5.91 -19.27
N LYS A 48 0.12 6.27 -20.17
CA LYS A 48 0.38 6.50 -21.59
C LYS A 48 1.26 7.73 -21.82
N ALA A 49 0.95 8.85 -21.17
CA ALA A 49 1.74 10.08 -21.26
C ALA A 49 3.19 9.87 -20.79
N GLU A 50 3.39 8.99 -19.82
CA GLU A 50 4.69 8.67 -19.22
C GLU A 50 5.42 7.49 -19.91
N GLY A 51 4.82 6.91 -20.98
CA GLY A 51 5.43 5.89 -21.82
C GLY A 51 5.59 4.52 -21.16
N VAL A 52 4.70 4.16 -20.24
CA VAL A 52 4.76 2.89 -19.48
C VAL A 52 3.44 2.09 -19.51
N ALA A 53 2.45 2.52 -20.30
CA ALA A 53 1.13 1.91 -20.34
C ALA A 53 1.12 0.43 -20.73
N ASP A 54 2.09 -0.01 -21.55
CA ASP A 54 2.26 -1.39 -22.00
C ASP A 54 2.62 -2.37 -20.88
N ARG A 55 3.04 -1.84 -19.72
CA ARG A 55 3.50 -2.63 -18.55
C ARG A 55 2.66 -2.46 -17.30
N ILE A 56 1.60 -1.66 -17.34
CA ILE A 56 0.73 -1.43 -16.20
C ILE A 56 -0.70 -1.80 -16.55
N THR A 57 -1.32 -2.63 -15.72
CA THR A 57 -2.75 -2.92 -15.78
C THR A 57 -3.45 -2.27 -14.60
N PHE A 58 -4.61 -1.66 -14.82
CA PHE A 58 -5.40 -1.05 -13.76
C PHE A 58 -6.75 -1.75 -13.62
N HIS A 59 -7.15 -2.04 -12.37
CA HIS A 59 -8.50 -2.55 -12.09
C HIS A 59 -9.09 -1.91 -10.83
N LYS A 60 -10.42 -1.85 -10.79
CA LYS A 60 -11.17 -1.39 -9.61
C LYS A 60 -11.22 -2.53 -8.60
N GLY A 61 -11.08 -2.20 -7.30
CA GLY A 61 -11.17 -3.19 -6.23
C GLY A 61 -11.33 -2.55 -4.87
N ASP A 62 -11.74 -3.37 -3.88
CA ASP A 62 -11.77 -3.00 -2.47
C ASP A 62 -10.60 -3.65 -1.75
N ALA A 63 -9.77 -2.85 -1.09
CA ALA A 63 -8.58 -3.33 -0.38
C ALA A 63 -8.89 -4.24 0.81
N ALA A 64 -10.13 -4.24 1.33
CA ALA A 64 -10.58 -5.17 2.36
C ALA A 64 -10.97 -6.54 1.79
N HIS A 65 -11.22 -6.63 0.48
CA HIS A 65 -11.71 -7.85 -0.20
C HIS A 65 -11.12 -7.90 -1.60
N LEU A 66 -9.85 -8.29 -1.71
CA LEU A 66 -9.16 -8.39 -2.99
C LEU A 66 -9.64 -9.64 -3.74
N GLU A 67 -10.02 -9.45 -5.02
CA GLU A 67 -10.47 -10.56 -5.87
C GLU A 67 -9.30 -11.45 -6.35
N ASP A 68 -8.08 -10.97 -6.17
CA ASP A 68 -6.88 -11.69 -6.57
C ASP A 68 -6.68 -12.94 -5.68
N PRO A 69 -6.29 -14.09 -6.26
CA PRO A 69 -5.98 -15.30 -5.51
C PRO A 69 -4.79 -15.12 -4.56
N ASP A 70 -4.70 -16.01 -3.57
CA ASP A 70 -3.55 -16.10 -2.68
C ASP A 70 -2.26 -16.21 -3.49
N GLU A 71 -1.18 -15.62 -2.99
CA GLU A 71 0.17 -15.78 -3.52
C GLU A 71 0.29 -15.45 -5.02
N THR A 72 -0.43 -14.43 -5.49
CA THR A 72 -0.42 -14.00 -6.90
C THR A 72 0.77 -13.10 -7.22
N PHE A 73 1.11 -12.17 -6.32
CA PHE A 73 2.06 -11.08 -6.62
C PHE A 73 3.45 -11.33 -6.03
N ASP A 74 4.48 -10.92 -6.76
CA ASP A 74 5.86 -10.95 -6.29
C ASP A 74 6.16 -9.86 -5.25
N ALA A 75 5.38 -8.79 -5.28
CA ALA A 75 5.43 -7.73 -4.27
C ALA A 75 4.09 -6.99 -4.16
N THR A 76 3.80 -6.46 -2.97
CA THR A 76 2.63 -5.62 -2.70
C THR A 76 3.07 -4.34 -2.03
N VAL A 77 2.59 -3.21 -2.54
CA VAL A 77 2.87 -1.88 -1.97
C VAL A 77 1.58 -1.10 -1.77
N SER A 78 1.54 -0.25 -0.74
CA SER A 78 0.44 0.67 -0.47
C SER A 78 0.96 1.91 0.24
N ASN A 79 0.33 3.06 0.01
CA ASN A 79 0.73 4.32 0.60
C ASN A 79 -0.48 5.18 0.96
N PHE A 80 -0.73 5.36 2.26
CA PHE A 80 -1.84 6.14 2.82
C PHE A 80 -3.22 5.73 2.29
N VAL A 81 -3.55 4.44 2.38
CA VAL A 81 -4.81 3.85 1.87
C VAL A 81 -5.57 3.11 2.94
N PHE A 82 -4.92 2.27 3.72
CA PHE A 82 -5.59 1.29 4.59
C PHE A 82 -6.48 1.94 5.65
N HIS A 83 -6.08 3.10 6.19
CA HIS A 83 -6.89 3.84 7.16
C HIS A 83 -8.23 4.35 6.57
N GLU A 84 -8.28 4.59 5.25
CA GLU A 84 -9.48 5.07 4.53
C GLU A 84 -10.46 3.96 4.13
N VAL A 85 -10.08 2.69 4.22
CA VAL A 85 -10.90 1.54 3.78
C VAL A 85 -12.10 1.37 4.72
N ARG A 86 -13.27 1.89 4.32
CA ARG A 86 -14.48 1.91 5.16
C ARG A 86 -15.16 0.55 5.31
N SER A 87 -14.95 -0.35 4.38
CA SER A 87 -15.48 -1.72 4.39
C SER A 87 -14.89 -2.61 5.49
N ALA A 88 -13.69 -2.28 5.99
CA ALA A 88 -13.03 -2.98 7.10
C ALA A 88 -13.21 -2.24 8.42
N LYS A 89 -13.72 -2.93 9.45
CA LYS A 89 -13.82 -2.41 10.82
C LYS A 89 -12.45 -2.37 11.50
N ASP A 90 -11.67 -3.45 11.40
CA ASP A 90 -10.29 -3.52 11.87
C ASP A 90 -9.35 -3.27 10.68
N LYS A 91 -8.52 -2.25 10.77
CA LYS A 91 -7.59 -1.90 9.69
C LYS A 91 -6.44 -2.90 9.55
N ARG A 92 -6.19 -3.72 10.58
CA ARG A 92 -5.23 -4.81 10.53
C ARG A 92 -5.66 -5.92 9.56
N ASP A 93 -6.99 -6.10 9.38
CA ASP A 93 -7.50 -7.08 8.42
C ASP A 93 -7.18 -6.66 6.97
N VAL A 94 -7.16 -5.36 6.67
CA VAL A 94 -6.73 -4.84 5.36
C VAL A 94 -5.25 -5.16 5.10
N VAL A 95 -4.40 -5.04 6.15
CA VAL A 95 -2.98 -5.43 6.06
C VAL A 95 -2.85 -6.94 5.79
N ARG A 96 -3.62 -7.78 6.51
CA ARG A 96 -3.63 -9.24 6.29
C ARG A 96 -4.07 -9.59 4.88
N GLU A 97 -5.12 -8.92 4.38
CA GLU A 97 -5.62 -9.13 3.03
C GLU A 97 -4.56 -8.76 1.97
N ALA A 98 -3.87 -7.64 2.15
CA ALA A 98 -2.76 -7.25 1.29
C ALA A 98 -1.58 -8.24 1.34
N LEU A 99 -1.31 -8.85 2.49
CA LEU A 99 -0.29 -9.90 2.65
C LEU A 99 -0.73 -11.26 2.09
N ARG A 100 -2.02 -11.56 2.08
CA ARG A 100 -2.56 -12.81 1.53
C ARG A 100 -2.14 -13.02 0.09
N ILE A 101 -2.24 -11.99 -0.74
CA ILE A 101 -1.95 -12.03 -2.17
C ILE A 101 -0.45 -11.99 -2.52
N VAL A 102 0.42 -11.76 -1.54
CA VAL A 102 1.88 -11.84 -1.72
C VAL A 102 2.33 -13.30 -1.75
N LYS A 103 3.16 -13.67 -2.71
CA LYS A 103 3.81 -15.00 -2.78
C LYS A 103 4.73 -15.22 -1.58
N LYS A 104 4.95 -16.46 -1.22
CA LYS A 104 6.03 -16.83 -0.27
C LYS A 104 7.37 -16.34 -0.78
N GLY A 105 8.13 -15.67 0.09
CA GLY A 105 9.37 -14.98 -0.27
C GLY A 105 9.18 -13.64 -1.01
N GLY A 106 7.94 -13.27 -1.36
CA GLY A 106 7.61 -11.99 -1.97
C GLY A 106 7.74 -10.82 -1.00
N ALA A 107 8.00 -9.63 -1.53
CA ALA A 107 8.24 -8.44 -0.73
C ALA A 107 6.93 -7.67 -0.46
N PHE A 108 6.88 -6.92 0.62
CA PHE A 108 5.84 -5.93 0.85
C PHE A 108 6.38 -4.65 1.47
N SER A 109 5.69 -3.54 1.21
CA SER A 109 5.99 -2.25 1.82
C SER A 109 4.71 -1.42 1.90
N PHE A 110 4.24 -1.19 3.12
CA PHE A 110 3.04 -0.42 3.40
C PHE A 110 3.40 0.78 4.25
N GLN A 111 3.00 1.96 3.81
CA GLN A 111 3.10 3.20 4.57
C GLN A 111 1.70 3.70 4.88
N ASP A 112 1.42 3.92 6.14
CA ASP A 112 0.11 4.38 6.61
C ASP A 112 0.23 5.03 8.00
N MET A 113 -0.87 5.42 8.61
CA MET A 113 -0.93 5.97 9.96
C MET A 113 -0.76 4.90 11.04
N PHE A 114 0.19 3.99 10.88
CA PHE A 114 0.38 2.80 11.71
C PHE A 114 0.63 3.08 13.19
N SER A 115 1.17 4.25 13.54
CA SER A 115 1.37 4.62 14.94
C SER A 115 0.10 5.14 15.63
N GLN A 116 -1.01 5.28 14.90
CA GLN A 116 -2.30 5.63 15.50
C GLN A 116 -2.97 4.40 16.10
N LYS A 117 -2.86 4.26 17.43
CA LYS A 117 -3.43 3.11 18.17
C LYS A 117 -4.94 2.95 17.99
N ALA A 118 -5.66 4.02 17.74
CA ALA A 118 -7.10 3.97 17.46
C ALA A 118 -7.46 3.21 16.17
N LEU A 119 -6.54 3.16 15.20
CA LEU A 119 -6.73 2.51 13.90
C LEU A 119 -6.15 1.09 13.88
N TYR A 120 -4.95 0.91 14.45
CA TYR A 120 -4.16 -0.32 14.30
C TYR A 120 -3.83 -1.04 15.61
N GLY A 121 -4.26 -0.49 16.76
CA GLY A 121 -3.88 -1.04 18.07
C GLY A 121 -2.39 -0.87 18.37
N ASP A 122 -1.80 -1.85 19.03
CA ASP A 122 -0.36 -1.90 19.26
C ASP A 122 0.34 -2.56 18.09
N MET A 123 1.18 -1.81 17.38
CA MET A 123 1.85 -2.30 16.18
C MET A 123 2.99 -3.28 16.46
N GLU A 124 3.61 -3.22 17.64
CA GLU A 124 4.64 -4.21 18.03
C GLU A 124 3.98 -5.57 18.27
N GLU A 125 2.84 -5.57 18.95
CA GLU A 125 2.02 -6.78 19.14
C GLU A 125 1.53 -7.32 17.78
N PHE A 126 1.05 -6.44 16.90
CA PHE A 126 0.58 -6.84 15.57
C PHE A 126 1.69 -7.44 14.70
N VAL A 127 2.91 -6.91 14.78
CA VAL A 127 4.10 -7.49 14.12
C VAL A 127 4.35 -8.92 14.61
N GLU A 128 4.24 -9.17 15.92
CA GLU A 128 4.42 -10.52 16.48
C GLU A 128 3.27 -11.48 16.07
N GLU A 129 2.04 -10.97 15.92
CA GLU A 129 0.93 -11.75 15.34
C GLU A 129 1.26 -12.16 13.89
N LEU A 130 1.67 -11.23 13.05
CA LEU A 130 2.00 -11.50 11.65
C LEU A 130 3.17 -12.49 11.50
N LYS A 131 4.18 -12.45 12.38
CA LYS A 131 5.24 -13.47 12.42
C LYS A 131 4.69 -14.87 12.71
N LYS A 132 3.76 -14.98 13.66
CA LYS A 132 3.08 -16.25 13.97
C LYS A 132 2.21 -16.74 12.82
N GLU A 133 1.65 -15.82 12.02
CA GLU A 133 0.88 -16.10 10.82
C GLU A 133 1.75 -16.49 9.60
N GLY A 134 3.09 -16.47 9.74
CA GLY A 134 4.03 -16.99 8.74
C GLY A 134 4.78 -15.93 7.93
N ILE A 135 4.73 -14.65 8.34
CA ILE A 135 5.59 -13.62 7.73
C ILE A 135 7.02 -13.81 8.20
N THR A 136 7.93 -14.09 7.27
CA THR A 136 9.30 -14.51 7.59
C THR A 136 10.23 -13.37 7.98
N GLU A 137 10.02 -12.20 7.40
CA GLU A 137 10.77 -10.97 7.69
C GLU A 137 9.80 -9.80 7.76
N ILE A 138 9.79 -9.07 8.85
CA ILE A 138 8.92 -7.92 9.05
C ILE A 138 9.59 -6.88 9.92
N HIS A 139 9.54 -5.64 9.46
CA HIS A 139 10.06 -4.46 10.13
C HIS A 139 8.97 -3.41 10.24
N TYR A 140 8.90 -2.78 11.40
CA TYR A 140 8.02 -1.65 11.66
C TYR A 140 8.83 -0.43 12.11
N ILE A 141 8.58 0.71 11.49
CA ILE A 141 9.14 2.00 11.93
C ILE A 141 7.97 2.98 12.08
N GLY A 142 7.68 3.35 13.31
CA GLY A 142 6.62 4.30 13.63
C GLY A 142 7.11 5.75 13.72
N ASN A 143 6.15 6.68 13.69
CA ASN A 143 6.35 8.13 13.81
C ASN A 143 7.40 8.67 12.81
N LEU A 144 7.29 8.24 11.56
CA LEU A 144 8.22 8.63 10.48
C LEU A 144 8.24 10.13 10.26
N GLU A 145 7.12 10.83 10.46
CA GLU A 145 7.02 12.28 10.34
C GLU A 145 7.97 13.04 11.28
N LYS A 146 8.43 12.39 12.35
CA LYS A 146 9.41 12.93 13.30
C LYS A 146 10.85 12.53 13.02
N LYS A 147 11.06 11.58 12.09
CA LYS A 147 12.35 10.96 11.79
C LYS A 147 12.91 11.36 10.43
N LEU A 148 12.06 11.93 9.56
CA LEU A 148 12.42 12.27 8.19
C LEU A 148 12.64 13.79 8.07
N ASP A 149 13.87 14.20 7.89
CA ASP A 149 14.30 15.61 7.88
C ASP A 149 13.64 16.45 6.78
N PHE A 150 13.15 15.82 5.70
CA PHE A 150 12.47 16.52 4.61
C PHE A 150 10.99 16.79 4.89
N ILE A 151 10.43 16.27 5.99
CA ILE A 151 9.04 16.52 6.38
C ILE A 151 9.00 17.79 7.25
N PRO A 152 8.31 18.85 6.78
CA PRO A 152 8.17 20.06 7.59
C PRO A 152 7.44 19.79 8.90
N GLY A 153 7.86 20.42 10.00
CA GLY A 153 7.27 20.17 11.32
C GLY A 153 5.76 20.40 11.41
N TYR A 154 5.20 21.34 10.61
CA TYR A 154 3.75 21.57 10.57
C TYR A 154 2.98 20.38 9.97
N ALA A 155 3.61 19.57 9.10
CA ALA A 155 2.99 18.39 8.52
C ALA A 155 2.82 17.24 9.55
N ALA A 156 3.56 17.26 10.64
CA ALA A 156 3.39 16.36 11.76
C ALA A 156 2.18 16.69 12.68
N ALA A 157 1.39 17.69 12.31
CA ALA A 157 0.17 18.04 13.04
C ALA A 157 -0.85 16.88 13.03
N PRO A 158 -1.67 16.72 14.11
CA PRO A 158 -2.60 15.61 14.26
C PRO A 158 -3.60 15.41 13.12
N TRP A 159 -3.92 16.49 12.40
CA TRP A 159 -4.87 16.49 11.28
C TRP A 159 -4.21 16.30 9.90
N MET A 160 -2.90 16.06 9.84
CA MET A 160 -2.16 15.81 8.60
C MET A 160 -1.62 14.38 8.56
N ILE A 161 -0.33 14.19 8.80
CA ILE A 161 0.35 12.89 8.69
C ILE A 161 0.85 12.36 10.05
N SER A 162 0.27 12.84 11.16
CA SER A 162 0.66 12.38 12.49
C SER A 162 0.43 10.88 12.66
N GLY A 163 1.44 10.22 13.19
CA GLY A 163 1.41 8.76 13.40
C GLY A 163 1.77 7.96 12.15
N MET A 164 2.39 8.59 11.17
CA MET A 164 2.91 7.90 9.99
C MET A 164 3.89 6.79 10.39
N GLY A 165 3.72 5.62 9.80
CA GLY A 165 4.64 4.50 9.97
C GLY A 165 4.81 3.72 8.68
N ILE A 166 5.84 2.90 8.64
CA ILE A 166 6.06 1.95 7.56
C ILE A 166 6.19 0.53 8.11
N LEU A 167 5.53 -0.40 7.44
CA LEU A 167 5.59 -1.83 7.66
C LEU A 167 6.11 -2.49 6.39
N TYR A 168 7.24 -3.17 6.45
CA TYR A 168 7.87 -3.76 5.27
C TYR A 168 8.60 -5.04 5.60
N GLY A 169 8.82 -5.87 4.58
CA GLY A 169 9.52 -7.15 4.75
C GLY A 169 9.27 -8.15 3.63
N ARG A 170 9.26 -9.43 4.02
CA ARG A 170 9.01 -10.58 3.14
C ARG A 170 8.05 -11.56 3.80
N LYS A 171 7.15 -12.09 2.99
CA LYS A 171 6.25 -13.19 3.40
C LYS A 171 6.96 -14.53 3.42
#